data_ffd04b52dab0d3d91229ce57235f5adb
#
_entry.id   ffd04b52dab0d3d91229ce57235f5adb
#
_cell.length_a   1.000
_cell.length_b   1.000
_cell.length_c   1.000
_cell.angle_alpha   90.00
_cell.angle_beta   90.00
_cell.angle_gamma   90.00
#
_symmetry.space_group_name_H-M   'P 1'
#
loop_
_entity.id
_entity.type
_entity.pdbx_description
1 polymer ?
#
loop_
_entity_poly.entity_id
_entity_poly.type
_entity_poly.pdbx_seq_one_letter_code
_entity_poly.pdbx_strand_id
1 'polypeptide(L)'
;MGLEGDAKKIPAIFISKRYGEAIKGKDYKLVFDGSLDNRPNPDANQMSDFSSWGVTTDGQLKPDVTAPGGSIFSSLNDDSYGSMSGTSMASPHVAGVATLVKEYLQIHHPELSPEELSATVKALIMSTAKPHYNKETDAYTSPRQQGAGIVDTAAAVSTDLYVTNEDAYPSVSLGDVEDTFSFNVTVHNISDTDRELKMIVNTNTDGVKDGRFTLTPRKLTETIWPNV
;
A
#
# COMPACT_ATOMS: atom_id res chain seq x y z
N MET A 1 0.96 21.05 14.56
CA MET A 1 1.31 22.44 14.93
C MET A 1 0.89 22.63 16.38
N GLY A 2 1.83 22.88 17.29
CA GLY A 2 1.56 23.08 18.70
C GLY A 2 1.31 24.58 19.01
N LEU A 3 0.54 24.85 20.05
CA LEU A 3 0.41 26.21 20.58
C LEU A 3 1.60 26.51 21.50
N GLU A 4 2.18 27.70 21.37
CA GLU A 4 3.33 28.17 22.18
C GLU A 4 2.96 29.38 23.03
N GLY A 5 3.73 29.60 24.11
CA GLY A 5 3.58 30.77 24.98
C GLY A 5 2.24 30.79 25.73
N ASP A 6 1.70 32.01 25.94
CA ASP A 6 0.46 32.21 26.68
C ASP A 6 -0.78 31.65 26.01
N ALA A 7 -0.74 31.33 24.72
CA ALA A 7 -1.82 30.67 24.03
C ALA A 7 -2.14 29.27 24.59
N LYS A 8 -1.21 28.62 25.31
CA LYS A 8 -1.45 27.37 26.04
C LYS A 8 -2.45 27.46 27.19
N LYS A 9 -2.72 28.66 27.67
CA LYS A 9 -3.66 28.91 28.76
C LYS A 9 -5.11 29.04 28.28
N ILE A 10 -5.32 29.16 26.96
CA ILE A 10 -6.64 29.29 26.35
C ILE A 10 -7.06 27.93 25.84
N PRO A 11 -8.24 27.41 26.21
CA PRO A 11 -8.77 26.19 25.61
C PRO A 11 -8.83 26.34 24.10
N ALA A 12 -8.16 25.44 23.39
CA ALA A 12 -8.12 25.45 21.93
C ALA A 12 -8.39 24.04 21.39
N ILE A 13 -9.19 23.98 20.34
CA ILE A 13 -9.49 22.74 19.62
C ILE A 13 -9.24 22.94 18.14
N PHE A 14 -8.86 21.87 17.47
CA PHE A 14 -8.79 21.83 16.01
C PHE A 14 -10.11 21.28 15.48
N ILE A 15 -10.71 21.98 14.53
CA ILE A 15 -11.90 21.54 13.82
C ILE A 15 -11.62 21.58 12.32
N SER A 16 -12.31 20.76 11.53
CA SER A 16 -12.15 20.81 10.08
C SER A 16 -12.60 22.18 9.53
N LYS A 17 -12.01 22.62 8.43
CA LYS A 17 -12.36 23.88 7.75
C LYS A 17 -13.87 23.99 7.51
N ARG A 18 -14.52 22.91 7.09
CA ARG A 18 -15.97 22.85 6.86
C ARG A 18 -16.78 23.24 8.10
N TYR A 19 -16.43 22.70 9.28
CA TYR A 19 -17.12 23.04 10.52
C TYR A 19 -16.76 24.42 11.01
N GLY A 20 -15.50 24.85 10.83
CA GLY A 20 -15.09 26.22 11.15
C GLY A 20 -15.86 27.26 10.35
N GLU A 21 -16.06 27.06 9.07
CA GLU A 21 -16.88 27.93 8.22
C GLU A 21 -18.36 27.91 8.60
N ALA A 22 -18.90 26.76 9.01
CA ALA A 22 -20.29 26.64 9.42
C ALA A 22 -20.63 27.44 10.69
N ILE A 23 -19.68 27.59 11.63
CA ILE A 23 -19.86 28.32 12.90
C ILE A 23 -19.35 29.75 12.87
N LYS A 24 -18.54 30.11 11.86
CA LYS A 24 -17.93 31.43 11.75
C LYS A 24 -19.01 32.54 11.69
N GLY A 25 -18.86 33.53 12.57
CA GLY A 25 -19.78 34.69 12.60
C GLY A 25 -21.18 34.38 13.13
N LYS A 26 -21.37 33.22 13.76
CA LYS A 26 -22.64 32.84 14.40
C LYS A 26 -22.45 32.71 15.91
N ASP A 27 -23.50 33.00 16.64
CA ASP A 27 -23.52 32.88 18.10
C ASP A 27 -23.95 31.47 18.51
N TYR A 28 -22.98 30.59 18.63
CA TYR A 28 -23.18 29.19 19.04
C TYR A 28 -22.60 28.94 20.44
N LYS A 29 -23.34 28.26 21.28
CA LYS A 29 -22.80 27.68 22.51
C LYS A 29 -22.17 26.31 22.16
N LEU A 30 -20.85 26.21 22.33
CA LEU A 30 -20.15 24.92 22.23
C LEU A 30 -20.25 24.17 23.56
N VAL A 31 -20.69 22.94 23.51
CA VAL A 31 -20.80 22.06 24.68
C VAL A 31 -19.91 20.86 24.46
N PHE A 32 -19.04 20.56 25.39
CA PHE A 32 -18.20 19.39 25.45
C PHE A 32 -18.74 18.48 26.54
N ASP A 33 -19.51 17.50 26.17
CA ASP A 33 -20.17 16.54 27.09
C ASP A 33 -19.36 15.24 27.28
N GLY A 34 -18.18 15.15 26.64
CA GLY A 34 -17.33 13.96 26.68
C GLY A 34 -17.82 12.82 25.80
N SER A 35 -18.90 13.01 25.05
CA SER A 35 -19.35 12.01 24.09
C SER A 35 -18.35 11.86 22.93
N LEU A 36 -18.13 10.62 22.50
CA LEU A 36 -17.33 10.29 21.32
C LEU A 36 -18.27 9.91 20.19
N ASP A 37 -18.06 10.50 19.02
CA ASP A 37 -18.80 10.18 17.81
C ASP A 37 -17.90 9.42 16.85
N ASN A 38 -18.34 8.22 16.44
CA ASN A 38 -17.67 7.41 15.45
C ASN A 38 -18.09 7.85 14.04
N ARG A 39 -17.25 8.64 13.40
CA ARG A 39 -17.48 9.05 12.00
C ARG A 39 -16.45 8.42 11.08
N PRO A 40 -16.88 8.03 9.86
CA PRO A 40 -15.92 7.62 8.86
C PRO A 40 -14.88 8.71 8.64
N ASN A 41 -13.60 8.33 8.70
CA ASN A 41 -12.52 9.24 8.33
C ASN A 41 -12.59 9.48 6.82
N PRO A 42 -12.76 10.72 6.35
CA PRO A 42 -12.81 11.01 4.91
C PRO A 42 -11.50 10.65 4.20
N ASP A 43 -10.38 10.68 4.91
CA ASP A 43 -9.05 10.36 4.36
C ASP A 43 -8.72 8.87 4.50
N ALA A 44 -9.66 8.04 5.00
CA ALA A 44 -9.45 6.61 5.12
C ALA A 44 -9.27 5.96 3.73
N ASN A 45 -8.32 5.08 3.64
CA ASN A 45 -7.96 4.38 2.39
C ASN A 45 -7.49 5.33 1.27
N GLN A 46 -6.91 6.47 1.60
CA GLN A 46 -6.22 7.33 0.65
C GLN A 46 -4.71 7.20 0.83
N MET A 47 -3.98 7.38 -0.27
CA MET A 47 -2.52 7.49 -0.19
C MET A 47 -2.16 8.78 0.54
N SER A 48 -1.29 8.67 1.53
CA SER A 48 -0.80 9.84 2.26
C SER A 48 0.15 10.68 1.41
N ASP A 49 0.09 11.99 1.53
CA ASP A 49 0.93 12.92 0.76
C ASP A 49 2.43 12.71 0.99
N PHE A 50 2.80 12.20 2.17
CA PHE A 50 4.18 11.88 2.52
C PHE A 50 4.67 10.53 1.99
N SER A 51 3.82 9.73 1.30
CA SER A 51 4.24 8.46 0.71
C SER A 51 5.33 8.68 -0.33
N SER A 52 6.40 7.89 -0.25
CA SER A 52 7.54 8.01 -1.16
C SER A 52 7.18 7.63 -2.59
N TRP A 53 7.83 8.28 -3.53
CA TRP A 53 7.72 7.98 -4.95
C TRP A 53 8.99 7.33 -5.47
N GLY A 54 8.88 6.25 -6.20
CA GLY A 54 9.92 5.69 -7.08
C GLY A 54 9.86 6.39 -8.44
N VAL A 55 10.72 6.04 -9.37
CA VAL A 55 11.65 4.92 -9.34
C VAL A 55 12.94 5.28 -8.57
N THR A 56 13.81 4.29 -8.37
CA THR A 56 15.16 4.53 -7.88
C THR A 56 16.04 5.20 -8.94
N THR A 57 17.21 5.72 -8.56
CA THR A 57 18.12 6.39 -9.49
C THR A 57 18.66 5.49 -10.61
N ASP A 58 18.61 4.17 -10.40
CA ASP A 58 18.98 3.12 -11.35
C ASP A 58 17.77 2.54 -12.10
N GLY A 59 16.59 3.19 -12.00
CA GLY A 59 15.40 2.84 -12.77
C GLY A 59 14.57 1.68 -12.20
N GLN A 60 14.90 1.14 -11.02
CA GLN A 60 14.11 0.06 -10.45
C GLN A 60 12.78 0.56 -9.88
N LEU A 61 11.72 -0.23 -10.07
CA LEU A 61 10.41 0.08 -9.50
C LEU A 61 10.43 -0.08 -7.97
N LYS A 62 10.17 1.02 -7.27
CA LYS A 62 9.98 1.10 -5.81
C LYS A 62 8.85 2.08 -5.51
N PRO A 63 8.19 1.99 -4.36
CA PRO A 63 8.33 0.99 -3.29
C PRO A 63 7.90 -0.41 -3.75
N ASP A 64 8.23 -1.46 -2.97
CA ASP A 64 7.77 -2.82 -3.27
C ASP A 64 6.28 -3.02 -2.95
N VAL A 65 5.83 -2.48 -1.80
CA VAL A 65 4.45 -2.55 -1.32
C VAL A 65 4.09 -1.31 -0.51
N THR A 66 2.82 -1.16 -0.23
CA THR A 66 2.26 -0.11 0.63
C THR A 66 1.58 -0.73 1.85
N ALA A 67 1.65 -0.03 2.98
CA ALA A 67 0.96 -0.40 4.21
C ALA A 67 0.41 0.84 4.92
N PRO A 68 -0.57 0.69 5.84
CA PRO A 68 -1.07 1.81 6.64
C PRO A 68 0.03 2.53 7.39
N GLY A 69 0.10 3.85 7.22
CA GLY A 69 1.11 4.71 7.84
C GLY A 69 0.56 6.06 8.30
N GLY A 70 -0.71 6.36 8.02
CA GLY A 70 -1.36 7.60 8.40
C GLY A 70 -2.20 7.46 9.67
N SER A 71 -1.97 8.32 10.66
CA SER A 71 -2.72 8.37 11.94
C SER A 71 -2.75 7.02 12.68
N ILE A 72 -1.61 6.35 12.75
CA ILE A 72 -1.47 5.05 13.40
C ILE A 72 -1.39 5.26 14.91
N PHE A 73 -2.38 4.74 15.64
CA PHE A 73 -2.39 4.73 17.10
C PHE A 73 -1.62 3.51 17.61
N SER A 74 -0.59 3.75 18.42
CA SER A 74 0.27 2.69 18.96
C SER A 74 0.94 3.13 20.25
N SER A 75 1.72 2.22 20.85
CA SER A 75 2.53 2.50 22.03
C SER A 75 3.63 3.49 21.72
N LEU A 76 3.89 4.36 22.67
CA LEU A 76 4.98 5.33 22.69
C LEU A 76 5.88 5.06 23.90
N ASN A 77 6.96 5.85 24.04
CA ASN A 77 7.82 5.80 25.22
C ASN A 77 7.02 6.17 26.49
N ASP A 78 7.55 5.80 27.64
CA ASP A 78 7.05 6.18 28.97
C ASP A 78 5.61 5.68 29.21
N ASP A 79 5.34 4.40 28.87
CA ASP A 79 4.03 3.74 29.05
C ASP A 79 2.84 4.53 28.52
N SER A 80 3.05 5.26 27.45
CA SER A 80 2.03 6.08 26.82
C SER A 80 1.58 5.51 25.47
N TYR A 81 0.48 6.05 24.98
CA TYR A 81 -0.07 5.74 23.66
C TYR A 81 -0.37 7.02 22.89
N GLY A 82 -0.23 6.97 21.59
CA GLY A 82 -0.53 8.12 20.75
C GLY A 82 -0.58 7.77 19.27
N SER A 83 -1.01 8.74 18.47
CA SER A 83 -1.08 8.61 17.02
C SER A 83 0.12 9.28 16.35
N MET A 84 0.75 8.56 15.44
CA MET A 84 1.82 9.06 14.58
C MET A 84 1.51 8.77 13.12
N SER A 85 2.09 9.57 12.22
CA SER A 85 1.97 9.36 10.78
C SER A 85 3.35 9.39 10.14
N GLY A 86 3.56 8.52 9.17
CA GLY A 86 4.81 8.44 8.41
C GLY A 86 5.00 7.05 7.79
N THR A 87 5.90 6.98 6.84
CA THR A 87 6.42 5.69 6.32
C THR A 87 7.10 4.88 7.42
N SER A 88 7.58 5.55 8.49
CA SER A 88 8.09 4.92 9.71
C SER A 88 7.05 4.12 10.49
N MET A 89 5.73 4.33 10.26
CA MET A 89 4.64 3.53 10.82
C MET A 89 4.21 2.43 9.84
N ALA A 90 4.33 2.67 8.54
CA ALA A 90 4.06 1.67 7.52
C ALA A 90 5.10 0.54 7.51
N SER A 91 6.37 0.87 7.69
CA SER A 91 7.49 -0.11 7.67
C SER A 91 7.35 -1.20 8.75
N PRO A 92 7.14 -0.91 10.05
CA PRO A 92 6.92 -1.94 11.07
C PRO A 92 5.62 -2.72 10.84
N HIS A 93 4.60 -2.12 10.21
CA HIS A 93 3.41 -2.85 9.80
C HIS A 93 3.77 -3.98 8.82
N VAL A 94 4.57 -3.67 7.78
CA VAL A 94 5.06 -4.69 6.83
C VAL A 94 5.96 -5.71 7.52
N ALA A 95 6.78 -5.30 8.49
CA ALA A 95 7.60 -6.23 9.27
C ALA A 95 6.74 -7.23 10.06
N GLY A 96 5.61 -6.78 10.63
CA GLY A 96 4.62 -7.64 11.26
C GLY A 96 3.99 -8.63 10.28
N VAL A 97 3.59 -8.16 9.10
CA VAL A 97 3.08 -9.02 8.02
C VAL A 97 4.11 -10.07 7.63
N ALA A 98 5.36 -9.66 7.42
CA ALA A 98 6.45 -10.58 7.05
C ALA A 98 6.71 -11.65 8.13
N THR A 99 6.55 -11.28 9.42
CA THR A 99 6.68 -12.24 10.54
C THR A 99 5.59 -13.30 10.48
N LEU A 100 4.33 -12.91 10.25
CA LEU A 100 3.21 -13.84 10.13
C LEU A 100 3.33 -14.75 8.91
N VAL A 101 3.74 -14.20 7.77
CA VAL A 101 3.99 -15.00 6.55
C VAL A 101 5.15 -15.96 6.76
N LYS A 102 6.22 -15.54 7.44
CA LYS A 102 7.34 -16.40 7.79
C LYS A 102 6.92 -17.55 8.69
N GLU A 103 6.13 -17.26 9.73
CA GLU A 103 5.60 -18.30 10.63
C GLU A 103 4.73 -19.30 9.86
N TYR A 104 3.83 -18.82 9.00
CA TYR A 104 3.02 -19.66 8.12
C TYR A 104 3.89 -20.61 7.29
N LEU A 105 4.92 -20.11 6.63
CA LEU A 105 5.81 -20.92 5.80
C LEU A 105 6.62 -21.91 6.63
N GLN A 106 7.09 -21.54 7.82
CA GLN A 106 7.83 -22.46 8.70
C GLN A 106 6.97 -23.62 9.20
N ILE A 107 5.66 -23.41 9.34
CA ILE A 107 4.71 -24.44 9.77
C ILE A 107 4.31 -25.36 8.61
N HIS A 108 4.03 -24.77 7.45
CA HIS A 108 3.43 -25.49 6.32
C HIS A 108 4.45 -25.95 5.27
N HIS A 109 5.63 -25.30 5.21
CA HIS A 109 6.71 -25.55 4.25
C HIS A 109 8.07 -25.62 4.97
N PRO A 110 8.23 -26.54 5.94
CA PRO A 110 9.45 -26.65 6.76
C PRO A 110 10.70 -27.09 5.95
N GLU A 111 10.51 -27.52 4.71
CA GLU A 111 11.56 -27.93 3.78
C GLU A 111 12.33 -26.73 3.20
N LEU A 112 11.78 -25.51 3.25
CA LEU A 112 12.43 -24.31 2.72
C LEU A 112 13.70 -23.96 3.50
N SER A 113 14.79 -23.80 2.79
CA SER A 113 16.04 -23.24 3.35
C SER A 113 15.82 -21.79 3.85
N PRO A 114 16.68 -21.27 4.72
CA PRO A 114 16.55 -19.89 5.21
C PRO A 114 16.54 -18.83 4.11
N GLU A 115 17.27 -19.06 3.01
CA GLU A 115 17.33 -18.18 1.85
C GLU A 115 16.03 -18.25 1.04
N GLU A 116 15.57 -19.45 0.72
CA GLU A 116 14.27 -19.67 0.05
C GLU A 116 13.12 -19.12 0.87
N LEU A 117 13.11 -19.34 2.20
CA LEU A 117 12.11 -18.81 3.11
C LEU A 117 12.03 -17.29 3.02
N SER A 118 13.17 -16.59 3.05
CA SER A 118 13.21 -15.14 2.98
C SER A 118 12.70 -14.61 1.63
N ALA A 119 13.09 -15.26 0.53
CA ALA A 119 12.64 -14.89 -0.81
C ALA A 119 11.13 -15.14 -0.99
N THR A 120 10.63 -16.29 -0.49
CA THR A 120 9.22 -16.67 -0.57
C THR A 120 8.34 -15.74 0.25
N VAL A 121 8.76 -15.33 1.46
CA VAL A 121 8.05 -14.33 2.27
C VAL A 121 7.83 -13.04 1.45
N LYS A 122 8.88 -12.52 0.85
CA LYS A 122 8.79 -11.32 0.02
C LYS A 122 7.88 -11.53 -1.19
N ALA A 123 8.04 -12.65 -1.87
CA ALA A 123 7.27 -12.97 -3.07
C ALA A 123 5.77 -13.12 -2.76
N LEU A 124 5.40 -13.78 -1.67
CA LEU A 124 4.01 -13.91 -1.24
C LEU A 124 3.40 -12.54 -0.90
N ILE A 125 4.09 -11.71 -0.12
CA ILE A 125 3.60 -10.37 0.24
C ILE A 125 3.34 -9.53 -1.02
N MET A 126 4.25 -9.54 -1.98
CA MET A 126 4.10 -8.76 -3.21
C MET A 126 3.05 -9.35 -4.15
N SER A 127 3.02 -10.68 -4.31
CA SER A 127 2.06 -11.36 -5.20
C SER A 127 0.62 -11.27 -4.73
N THR A 128 0.39 -11.07 -3.43
CA THR A 128 -0.96 -10.97 -2.84
C THR A 128 -1.39 -9.55 -2.52
N ALA A 129 -0.51 -8.57 -2.69
CA ALA A 129 -0.83 -7.18 -2.47
C ALA A 129 -1.98 -6.71 -3.36
N LYS A 130 -2.85 -5.86 -2.82
CA LYS A 130 -4.02 -5.34 -3.53
C LYS A 130 -3.73 -3.95 -4.09
N PRO A 131 -3.80 -3.75 -5.41
CA PRO A 131 -3.64 -2.44 -6.00
C PRO A 131 -4.64 -1.44 -5.41
N HIS A 132 -4.13 -0.31 -4.93
CA HIS A 132 -4.94 0.76 -4.38
C HIS A 132 -5.66 1.51 -5.49
N TYR A 133 -6.99 1.60 -5.38
CA TYR A 133 -7.84 2.38 -6.26
C TYR A 133 -8.27 3.67 -5.58
N ASN A 134 -7.93 4.80 -6.17
CA ASN A 134 -8.32 6.12 -5.69
C ASN A 134 -9.68 6.53 -6.29
N LYS A 135 -10.70 6.57 -5.44
CA LYS A 135 -12.08 6.91 -5.87
C LYS A 135 -12.25 8.37 -6.30
N GLU A 136 -11.40 9.28 -5.80
CA GLU A 136 -11.50 10.70 -6.15
C GLU A 136 -10.99 10.96 -7.56
N THR A 137 -9.93 10.25 -7.96
CA THR A 137 -9.36 10.38 -9.30
C THR A 137 -9.92 9.38 -10.29
N ASP A 138 -10.74 8.41 -9.81
CA ASP A 138 -11.30 7.31 -10.59
C ASP A 138 -10.21 6.49 -11.32
N ALA A 139 -9.08 6.25 -10.62
CA ALA A 139 -7.91 5.58 -11.18
C ALA A 139 -7.16 4.80 -10.10
N TYR A 140 -6.35 3.82 -10.53
CA TYR A 140 -5.38 3.21 -9.63
C TYR A 140 -4.26 4.19 -9.30
N THR A 141 -3.79 4.13 -8.05
CA THR A 141 -2.58 4.84 -7.65
C THR A 141 -1.40 4.37 -8.50
N SER A 142 -0.50 5.27 -8.83
CA SER A 142 0.70 4.94 -9.60
C SER A 142 1.49 3.79 -8.96
N PRO A 143 1.94 2.79 -9.74
CA PRO A 143 2.86 1.76 -9.24
C PRO A 143 4.14 2.34 -8.60
N ARG A 144 4.58 3.52 -9.04
CA ARG A 144 5.73 4.22 -8.44
C ARG A 144 5.46 4.76 -7.04
N GLN A 145 4.21 4.81 -6.60
CA GLN A 145 3.82 5.23 -5.26
C GLN A 145 3.36 4.07 -4.39
N GLN A 146 2.75 3.04 -4.99
CA GLN A 146 2.20 1.92 -4.24
C GLN A 146 2.96 0.60 -4.38
N GLY A 147 3.85 0.46 -5.37
CA GLY A 147 4.45 -0.82 -5.71
C GLY A 147 3.40 -1.82 -6.20
N ALA A 148 3.45 -3.04 -5.70
CA ALA A 148 2.46 -4.08 -5.98
C ALA A 148 1.07 -3.76 -5.39
N GLY A 149 1.00 -2.87 -4.40
CA GLY A 149 -0.25 -2.46 -3.76
C GLY A 149 -0.20 -2.52 -2.23
N ILE A 150 -1.38 -2.47 -1.62
CA ILE A 150 -1.53 -2.55 -0.16
C ILE A 150 -1.36 -4.00 0.27
N VAL A 151 -0.54 -4.24 1.30
CA VAL A 151 -0.30 -5.57 1.85
C VAL A 151 -1.60 -6.21 2.34
N ASP A 152 -1.79 -7.49 2.01
CA ASP A 152 -2.91 -8.30 2.47
C ASP A 152 -2.39 -9.55 3.19
N THR A 153 -2.31 -9.46 4.51
CA THR A 153 -1.80 -10.54 5.35
C THR A 153 -2.61 -11.81 5.21
N ALA A 154 -3.95 -11.70 5.16
CA ALA A 154 -4.83 -12.86 5.06
C ALA A 154 -4.61 -13.60 3.74
N ALA A 155 -4.48 -12.87 2.64
CA ALA A 155 -4.16 -13.47 1.35
C ALA A 155 -2.77 -14.11 1.35
N ALA A 156 -1.77 -13.46 1.92
CA ALA A 156 -0.38 -13.95 1.94
C ALA A 156 -0.18 -15.23 2.77
N VAL A 157 -0.98 -15.45 3.82
CA VAL A 157 -0.95 -16.68 4.64
C VAL A 157 -2.00 -17.73 4.24
N SER A 158 -2.69 -17.53 3.13
CA SER A 158 -3.71 -18.45 2.64
C SER A 158 -3.49 -18.90 1.20
N THR A 159 -2.36 -18.53 0.60
CA THR A 159 -1.99 -18.94 -0.76
C THR A 159 -0.65 -19.66 -0.78
N ASP A 160 -0.55 -20.65 -1.64
CA ASP A 160 0.69 -21.36 -1.96
C ASP A 160 1.23 -20.95 -3.34
N LEU A 161 0.73 -19.84 -3.88
CA LEU A 161 1.09 -19.35 -5.21
C LEU A 161 1.77 -17.98 -5.10
N TYR A 162 2.90 -17.83 -5.80
CA TYR A 162 3.56 -16.53 -5.96
C TYR A 162 4.24 -16.44 -7.32
N VAL A 163 4.61 -15.21 -7.70
CA VAL A 163 5.20 -14.93 -9.02
C VAL A 163 6.55 -14.27 -8.85
N THR A 164 7.52 -14.65 -9.68
CA THR A 164 8.82 -13.99 -9.75
C THR A 164 9.23 -13.72 -11.20
N ASN A 165 10.20 -12.85 -11.39
CA ASN A 165 10.94 -12.70 -12.63
C ASN A 165 12.06 -13.76 -12.74
N GLU A 166 12.90 -13.69 -13.77
CA GLU A 166 14.03 -14.59 -14.01
C GLU A 166 15.10 -14.52 -12.91
N ASP A 167 15.22 -13.41 -12.19
CA ASP A 167 16.16 -13.21 -11.08
C ASP A 167 15.55 -13.62 -9.72
N ALA A 168 14.47 -14.37 -9.71
CA ALA A 168 13.71 -14.75 -8.51
C ALA A 168 13.15 -13.56 -7.71
N TYR A 169 13.00 -12.39 -8.34
CA TYR A 169 12.43 -11.21 -7.71
C TYR A 169 10.95 -11.04 -8.10
N PRO A 170 10.05 -10.68 -7.18
CA PRO A 170 8.61 -10.60 -7.44
C PRO A 170 8.17 -9.30 -8.14
N SER A 171 8.99 -8.74 -8.97
CA SER A 171 8.64 -7.65 -9.89
C SER A 171 9.57 -7.63 -11.11
N VAL A 172 9.12 -6.97 -12.17
CA VAL A 172 9.90 -6.75 -13.38
C VAL A 172 10.07 -5.25 -13.57
N SER A 173 11.32 -4.78 -13.61
CA SER A 173 11.68 -3.39 -13.95
C SER A 173 12.35 -3.39 -15.32
N LEU A 174 11.64 -2.92 -16.34
CA LEU A 174 12.11 -2.97 -17.72
C LEU A 174 13.07 -1.82 -18.09
N GLY A 175 13.13 -0.77 -17.24
CA GLY A 175 13.93 0.41 -17.56
C GLY A 175 13.40 1.13 -18.81
N ASP A 176 14.31 1.61 -19.63
CA ASP A 176 14.00 2.17 -20.94
C ASP A 176 13.75 1.03 -21.94
N VAL A 177 12.57 1.00 -22.50
CA VAL A 177 12.15 0.00 -23.49
C VAL A 177 11.83 0.65 -24.81
N GLU A 178 12.08 -0.09 -25.91
CA GLU A 178 11.65 0.29 -27.25
C GLU A 178 10.15 -0.03 -27.46
N ASP A 179 9.68 0.14 -28.68
CA ASP A 179 8.26 -0.07 -29.06
C ASP A 179 7.74 -1.47 -28.76
N THR A 180 8.63 -2.45 -28.70
CA THR A 180 8.28 -3.86 -28.42
C THR A 180 9.23 -4.44 -27.40
N PHE A 181 8.68 -5.06 -26.37
CA PHE A 181 9.44 -5.75 -25.33
C PHE A 181 8.76 -7.05 -24.93
N SER A 182 9.52 -7.95 -24.36
CA SER A 182 9.01 -9.18 -23.75
C SER A 182 9.74 -9.45 -22.44
N PHE A 183 9.08 -10.10 -21.52
CA PHE A 183 9.68 -10.58 -20.28
C PHE A 183 9.02 -11.89 -19.86
N ASN A 184 9.76 -12.68 -19.09
CA ASN A 184 9.25 -13.92 -18.52
C ASN A 184 8.93 -13.71 -17.04
N VAL A 185 7.87 -14.38 -16.61
CA VAL A 185 7.55 -14.53 -15.18
C VAL A 185 7.34 -16.02 -14.89
N THR A 186 7.78 -16.44 -13.71
CA THR A 186 7.57 -17.79 -13.22
C THR A 186 6.50 -17.78 -12.16
N VAL A 187 5.48 -18.61 -12.32
CA VAL A 187 4.49 -18.86 -11.28
C VAL A 187 4.96 -20.08 -10.49
N HIS A 188 5.12 -19.88 -9.20
CA HIS A 188 5.50 -20.93 -8.26
C HIS A 188 4.27 -21.45 -7.53
N ASN A 189 4.11 -22.75 -7.52
CA ASN A 189 3.11 -23.46 -6.73
C ASN A 189 3.86 -24.31 -5.70
N ILE A 190 3.78 -23.92 -4.43
CA ILE A 190 4.42 -24.63 -3.31
C ILE A 190 3.45 -25.59 -2.60
N SER A 191 2.24 -25.79 -3.14
CA SER A 191 1.30 -26.81 -2.65
C SER A 191 1.50 -28.14 -3.32
N ASP A 192 0.99 -29.20 -2.69
CA ASP A 192 0.98 -30.57 -3.24
C ASP A 192 -0.15 -30.80 -4.28
N THR A 193 -0.88 -29.76 -4.67
CA THR A 193 -2.04 -29.89 -5.55
C THR A 193 -1.89 -29.04 -6.81
N ASP A 194 -2.37 -29.58 -7.92
CA ASP A 194 -2.46 -28.83 -9.18
C ASP A 194 -3.42 -27.64 -9.03
N ARG A 195 -3.06 -26.52 -9.64
CA ARG A 195 -3.85 -25.30 -9.65
C ARG A 195 -4.12 -24.82 -11.07
N GLU A 196 -5.39 -24.55 -11.35
CA GLU A 196 -5.77 -23.87 -12.59
C GLU A 196 -5.53 -22.37 -12.45
N LEU A 197 -4.77 -21.77 -13.36
CA LEU A 197 -4.40 -20.37 -13.33
C LEU A 197 -5.08 -19.60 -14.45
N LYS A 198 -5.62 -18.44 -14.11
CA LYS A 198 -6.12 -17.48 -15.09
C LYS A 198 -5.27 -16.22 -15.05
N MET A 199 -4.61 -15.91 -16.15
CA MET A 199 -3.89 -14.65 -16.29
C MET A 199 -4.84 -13.51 -16.62
N ILE A 200 -4.77 -12.43 -15.83
CA ILE A 200 -5.49 -11.18 -16.09
C ILE A 200 -4.45 -10.06 -16.10
N VAL A 201 -4.40 -9.31 -17.19
CA VAL A 201 -3.50 -8.15 -17.30
C VAL A 201 -4.29 -6.88 -17.05
N ASN A 202 -3.88 -6.13 -16.02
CA ASN A 202 -4.40 -4.80 -15.72
C ASN A 202 -3.32 -3.78 -16.01
N THR A 203 -3.64 -2.74 -16.77
CA THR A 203 -2.75 -1.61 -17.00
C THR A 203 -3.08 -0.49 -16.02
N ASN A 204 -2.12 -0.18 -15.15
CA ASN A 204 -2.20 0.96 -14.26
C ASN A 204 -1.24 2.04 -14.76
N THR A 205 -1.74 3.24 -14.98
CA THR A 205 -0.95 4.39 -15.39
C THR A 205 -0.83 5.38 -14.26
N ASP A 206 0.19 6.24 -14.30
CA ASP A 206 0.27 7.42 -13.44
C ASP A 206 -0.84 8.39 -13.80
N GLY A 207 -2.04 8.14 -13.35
CA GLY A 207 -3.22 8.96 -13.61
C GLY A 207 -3.12 10.32 -12.93
N VAL A 208 -2.38 11.24 -13.54
CA VAL A 208 -2.36 12.64 -13.09
C VAL A 208 -3.48 13.39 -13.80
N LYS A 209 -4.49 13.74 -13.03
CA LYS A 209 -5.64 14.52 -13.48
C LYS A 209 -5.37 16.02 -13.41
N ASP A 210 -4.24 16.50 -13.97
CA ASP A 210 -3.94 17.93 -14.05
C ASP A 210 -4.12 18.53 -15.45
N GLY A 211 -4.65 17.75 -16.38
CA GLY A 211 -4.90 18.16 -17.76
C GLY A 211 -3.65 18.22 -18.64
N ARG A 212 -2.44 17.98 -18.12
CA ARG A 212 -1.20 18.03 -18.89
C ARG A 212 -0.72 16.67 -19.36
N PHE A 213 -1.15 15.60 -18.68
CA PHE A 213 -0.81 14.23 -19.01
C PHE A 213 -2.04 13.34 -18.90
N THR A 214 -2.85 13.30 -19.91
CA THR A 214 -3.84 12.25 -20.09
C THR A 214 -3.16 11.09 -20.79
N LEU A 215 -2.60 10.16 -20.03
CA LEU A 215 -2.31 8.85 -20.57
C LEU A 215 -3.65 8.13 -20.67
N THR A 216 -4.21 8.09 -21.86
CA THR A 216 -5.35 7.24 -22.14
C THR A 216 -4.86 5.79 -22.03
N PRO A 217 -5.34 4.99 -21.08
CA PRO A 217 -4.95 3.59 -21.03
C PRO A 217 -5.34 2.96 -22.36
N ARG A 218 -4.36 2.46 -23.11
CA ARG A 218 -4.66 1.57 -24.22
C ARG A 218 -5.28 0.34 -23.61
N LYS A 219 -6.54 0.11 -23.91
CA LYS A 219 -7.21 -1.14 -23.58
C LYS A 219 -6.44 -2.22 -24.33
N LEU A 220 -5.70 -3.05 -23.62
CA LEU A 220 -5.13 -4.26 -24.20
C LEU A 220 -6.32 -5.15 -24.56
N THR A 221 -6.61 -5.22 -25.86
CA THR A 221 -7.73 -6.03 -26.39
C THR A 221 -7.28 -7.44 -26.77
N GLU A 222 -6.02 -7.76 -26.57
CA GLU A 222 -5.48 -9.08 -26.89
C GLU A 222 -5.31 -9.91 -25.62
N THR A 223 -5.98 -11.04 -25.60
CA THR A 223 -5.75 -12.10 -24.62
C THR A 223 -4.44 -12.78 -25.02
N ILE A 224 -3.38 -12.51 -24.27
CA ILE A 224 -2.12 -13.24 -24.44
C ILE A 224 -2.34 -14.61 -23.80
N TRP A 225 -2.36 -15.65 -24.61
CA TRP A 225 -2.38 -17.02 -24.11
C TRP A 225 -0.96 -17.39 -23.67
N PRO A 226 -0.76 -17.83 -22.43
CA PRO A 226 0.52 -18.42 -22.08
C PRO A 226 0.71 -19.70 -22.92
N ASN A 227 1.85 -19.79 -23.58
CA ASN A 227 2.31 -21.08 -24.07
C ASN A 227 2.72 -21.88 -22.82
N VAL A 228 1.88 -22.83 -22.43
CA VAL A 228 2.16 -23.82 -21.39
C VAL A 228 2.95 -24.95 -21.98
#